data_e0426d2a9bf762dc676fba9f14f84278
#
_entry.id   e0426d2a9bf762dc676fba9f14f84278
#
_cell.length_a   1.000
_cell.length_b   1.000
_cell.length_c   1.000
_cell.angle_alpha   90.00
_cell.angle_beta   90.00
_cell.angle_gamma   90.00
#
_symmetry.space_group_name_H-M   'P 1'
#
loop_
_entity.id
_entity.type
_entity.pdbx_description
1 polymer ?
#
loop_
_entity_poly.entity_id
_entity_poly.type
_entity_poly.pdbx_seq_one_letter_code
_entity_poly.pdbx_strand_id
1 'polypeptide(L)'
;MKRVQGFKGSRGQTPLFILIILIGILINLQNAESFNIPEKFEYELTWTGVKAGTATLEITRTGNDIKIFSTAQSANWVSVFYTVDDRVEAVLTKKSSLMFVGEPVNYRLRIREGRHRRDKEVIFNSGNKVTYIDHINNEKQNFDVPSLIFDPLSSFYYLRTLKLVVGEPVYITMFDSKKVWNVEVQVLRKEKVTLPTGTVDTILIKPLMKSEGIFYKKGDIYIWLTDDEKRIPVKLQTKVAIGSINALLVGGRY
;
A
#
# COMPACT_ATOMS: atom_id res chain seq x y z
N MET A 1 55.32 -9.63 -67.06
CA MET A 1 53.87 -9.67 -67.41
C MET A 1 53.13 -10.54 -66.41
N LYS A 2 52.56 -10.00 -65.35
CA LYS A 2 51.77 -10.74 -64.33
C LYS A 2 50.43 -10.03 -64.20
N ARG A 3 49.35 -10.76 -64.52
CA ARG A 3 47.93 -10.33 -64.44
C ARG A 3 47.53 -10.22 -62.95
N VAL A 4 46.96 -9.10 -62.55
CA VAL A 4 46.30 -8.90 -61.28
C VAL A 4 44.84 -9.26 -61.43
N GLN A 5 44.34 -10.24 -60.67
CA GLN A 5 42.96 -10.61 -60.58
C GLN A 5 42.24 -9.69 -59.58
N GLY A 6 41.09 -9.14 -60.05
CA GLY A 6 40.24 -8.29 -59.22
C GLY A 6 39.38 -9.09 -58.22
N PHE A 7 39.33 -8.59 -57.00
CA PHE A 7 38.46 -9.08 -55.92
C PHE A 7 37.06 -8.52 -56.09
N LYS A 8 36.08 -9.38 -56.26
CA LYS A 8 34.64 -9.04 -56.22
C LYS A 8 34.21 -8.92 -54.74
N GLY A 9 33.78 -7.72 -54.32
CA GLY A 9 33.18 -7.51 -53.03
C GLY A 9 31.81 -8.20 -52.92
N SER A 10 31.62 -9.02 -51.90
CA SER A 10 30.34 -9.58 -51.51
C SER A 10 29.59 -8.51 -50.68
N ARG A 11 28.39 -8.13 -51.16
CA ARG A 11 27.43 -7.32 -50.39
C ARG A 11 26.90 -8.18 -49.25
N GLY A 12 27.28 -7.78 -48.00
CA GLY A 12 26.70 -8.38 -46.79
C GLY A 12 25.20 -8.07 -46.70
N GLN A 13 24.39 -9.10 -46.77
CA GLN A 13 23.00 -9.04 -46.38
C GLN A 13 22.94 -9.03 -44.86
N THR A 14 22.57 -7.88 -44.28
CA THR A 14 22.25 -7.78 -42.85
C THR A 14 21.02 -8.64 -42.59
N PRO A 15 21.04 -9.59 -41.67
CA PRO A 15 19.89 -10.47 -41.46
C PRO A 15 18.73 -9.70 -40.82
N LEU A 16 17.63 -9.62 -41.57
CA LEU A 16 16.34 -9.08 -41.15
C LEU A 16 15.79 -9.72 -39.85
N PHE A 17 16.38 -10.84 -39.41
CA PHE A 17 16.00 -11.58 -38.21
C PHE A 17 16.35 -10.86 -36.90
N ILE A 18 17.36 -9.99 -36.84
CA ILE A 18 17.76 -9.27 -35.61
C ILE A 18 16.79 -8.14 -35.30
N LEU A 19 16.17 -7.55 -36.32
CA LEU A 19 15.20 -6.47 -36.14
C LEU A 19 13.87 -6.96 -35.55
N ILE A 20 13.46 -8.19 -35.88
CA ILE A 20 12.20 -8.78 -35.38
C ILE A 20 12.32 -9.19 -33.90
N ILE A 21 13.49 -9.60 -33.43
CA ILE A 21 13.72 -9.94 -32.03
C ILE A 21 13.74 -8.68 -31.13
N LEU A 22 14.24 -7.57 -31.62
CA LEU A 22 14.23 -6.28 -30.87
C LEU A 22 12.83 -5.67 -30.77
N ILE A 23 11.95 -5.88 -31.75
CA ILE A 23 10.55 -5.41 -31.68
C ILE A 23 9.70 -6.30 -30.77
N GLY A 24 10.02 -7.59 -30.66
CA GLY A 24 9.32 -8.52 -29.75
C GLY A 24 9.58 -8.27 -28.27
N ILE A 25 10.68 -7.61 -27.89
CA ILE A 25 11.03 -7.30 -26.49
C ILE A 25 10.36 -6.00 -26.02
N LEU A 26 9.91 -5.13 -26.91
CA LEU A 26 9.27 -3.84 -26.57
C LEU A 26 7.76 -3.93 -26.31
N ILE A 27 7.12 -5.08 -26.49
CA ILE A 27 5.65 -5.20 -26.41
C ILE A 27 5.15 -5.70 -25.03
N ASN A 28 6.04 -6.03 -24.08
CA ASN A 28 5.63 -6.56 -22.76
C ASN A 28 5.88 -5.63 -21.57
N LEU A 29 5.92 -4.33 -21.77
CA LEU A 29 5.75 -3.35 -20.70
C LEU A 29 4.29 -2.86 -20.66
N GLN A 30 3.35 -3.78 -20.68
CA GLN A 30 2.05 -3.50 -20.10
C GLN A 30 2.28 -3.48 -18.60
N ASN A 31 2.28 -2.30 -18.01
CA ASN A 31 2.07 -2.12 -16.58
C ASN A 31 0.72 -2.78 -16.27
N ALA A 32 0.73 -4.04 -15.87
CA ALA A 32 -0.46 -4.70 -15.35
C ALA A 32 -0.91 -3.85 -14.16
N GLU A 33 -2.10 -3.25 -14.27
CA GLU A 33 -2.71 -2.58 -13.13
C GLU A 33 -2.88 -3.66 -12.07
N SER A 34 -2.09 -3.60 -10.99
CA SER A 34 -2.06 -4.62 -9.95
C SER A 34 -3.40 -4.75 -9.21
N PHE A 35 -4.30 -3.78 -9.36
CA PHE A 35 -5.66 -3.80 -8.83
C PHE A 35 -6.56 -2.81 -9.58
N ASN A 36 -7.88 -3.06 -9.55
CA ASN A 36 -8.86 -2.19 -10.20
C ASN A 36 -9.20 -0.98 -9.32
N ILE A 37 -9.45 0.18 -9.94
CA ILE A 37 -10.03 1.35 -9.28
C ILE A 37 -11.37 1.66 -9.98
N PRO A 38 -12.49 1.67 -9.23
CA PRO A 38 -12.66 1.62 -7.78
C PRO A 38 -12.62 0.20 -7.21
N GLU A 39 -12.06 0.06 -6.00
CA GLU A 39 -12.21 -1.15 -5.20
C GLU A 39 -12.62 -0.79 -3.77
N LYS A 40 -13.32 -1.70 -3.09
CA LYS A 40 -13.73 -1.56 -1.70
C LYS A 40 -13.64 -2.91 -1.01
N PHE A 41 -13.02 -2.94 0.15
CA PHE A 41 -12.94 -4.09 1.04
C PHE A 41 -13.76 -3.85 2.29
N GLU A 42 -14.51 -4.87 2.72
CA GLU A 42 -15.32 -4.84 3.93
C GLU A 42 -14.85 -5.94 4.87
N TYR A 43 -14.53 -5.55 6.11
CA TYR A 43 -13.95 -6.44 7.10
C TYR A 43 -14.85 -6.58 8.32
N GLU A 44 -14.91 -7.81 8.84
CA GLU A 44 -15.33 -8.07 10.19
C GLU A 44 -14.12 -7.99 11.12
N LEU A 45 -14.27 -7.20 12.19
CA LEU A 45 -13.27 -7.11 13.25
C LEU A 45 -13.65 -8.04 14.40
N THR A 46 -12.71 -8.90 14.81
CA THR A 46 -12.89 -9.76 15.99
C THR A 46 -11.83 -9.43 17.03
N TRP A 47 -12.24 -9.43 18.31
CA TRP A 47 -11.35 -9.35 19.45
C TRP A 47 -11.37 -10.69 20.19
N THR A 48 -10.21 -11.37 20.24
CA THR A 48 -10.11 -12.73 20.81
C THR A 48 -11.18 -13.72 20.30
N GLY A 49 -11.53 -13.60 19.00
CA GLY A 49 -12.51 -14.48 18.35
C GLY A 49 -13.97 -14.02 18.44
N VAL A 50 -14.29 -12.95 19.20
CA VAL A 50 -15.64 -12.41 19.30
C VAL A 50 -15.76 -11.21 18.38
N LYS A 51 -16.86 -11.11 17.60
CA LYS A 51 -17.13 -9.96 16.71
C LYS A 51 -17.16 -8.67 17.51
N ALA A 52 -16.23 -7.76 17.22
CA ALA A 52 -16.01 -6.54 17.96
C ALA A 52 -16.28 -5.27 17.15
N GLY A 53 -16.43 -5.38 15.84
CA GLY A 53 -16.67 -4.23 14.98
C GLY A 53 -16.59 -4.55 13.50
N THR A 54 -16.48 -3.48 12.70
CA THR A 54 -16.31 -3.54 11.24
C THR A 54 -15.25 -2.53 10.80
N ALA A 55 -14.64 -2.78 9.66
CA ALA A 55 -13.75 -1.82 9.00
C ALA A 55 -13.97 -1.83 7.49
N THR A 56 -13.63 -0.73 6.83
CA THR A 56 -13.61 -0.64 5.37
C THR A 56 -12.29 -0.08 4.90
N LEU A 57 -11.89 -0.48 3.70
CA LEU A 57 -10.79 0.14 2.97
C LEU A 57 -11.25 0.30 1.52
N GLU A 58 -11.24 1.54 1.02
CA GLU A 58 -11.75 1.88 -0.30
C GLU A 58 -10.75 2.75 -1.05
N ILE A 59 -10.62 2.51 -2.36
CA ILE A 59 -9.89 3.39 -3.28
C ILE A 59 -10.81 3.77 -4.44
N THR A 60 -10.85 5.06 -4.76
CA THR A 60 -11.65 5.63 -5.83
C THR A 60 -10.83 6.60 -6.67
N ARG A 61 -11.30 6.88 -7.89
CA ARG A 61 -10.66 7.85 -8.78
C ARG A 61 -11.69 8.90 -9.21
N THR A 62 -11.28 10.16 -9.19
CA THR A 62 -12.06 11.29 -9.70
C THR A 62 -11.13 12.19 -10.51
N GLY A 63 -11.24 12.13 -11.84
CA GLY A 63 -10.29 12.80 -12.74
C GLY A 63 -8.86 12.27 -12.53
N ASN A 64 -7.94 13.17 -12.21
CA ASN A 64 -6.54 12.84 -11.94
C ASN A 64 -6.26 12.45 -10.49
N ASP A 65 -7.24 12.63 -9.60
CA ASP A 65 -7.06 12.35 -8.18
C ASP A 65 -7.53 10.94 -7.82
N ILE A 66 -6.78 10.30 -6.95
CA ILE A 66 -7.11 9.04 -6.31
C ILE A 66 -7.34 9.32 -4.84
N LYS A 67 -8.45 8.83 -4.31
CA LYS A 67 -8.77 8.90 -2.88
C LYS A 67 -8.77 7.51 -2.30
N ILE A 68 -8.04 7.36 -1.19
CA ILE A 68 -8.04 6.15 -0.39
C ILE A 68 -8.72 6.50 0.93
N PHE A 69 -9.66 5.68 1.35
CA PHE A 69 -10.45 5.92 2.54
C PHE A 69 -10.53 4.65 3.39
N SER A 70 -10.26 4.78 4.68
CA SER A 70 -10.37 3.68 5.64
C SER A 70 -11.19 4.10 6.83
N THR A 71 -12.07 3.20 7.29
CA THR A 71 -12.85 3.36 8.52
C THR A 71 -12.69 2.15 9.42
N ALA A 72 -12.84 2.35 10.74
CA ALA A 72 -13.02 1.27 11.69
C ALA A 72 -14.02 1.70 12.75
N GLN A 73 -14.99 0.83 13.06
CA GLN A 73 -16.05 1.11 14.02
C GLN A 73 -16.27 -0.07 14.94
N SER A 74 -16.38 0.21 16.24
CA SER A 74 -16.72 -0.81 17.23
C SER A 74 -18.19 -1.21 17.17
N ALA A 75 -18.48 -2.49 17.44
CA ALA A 75 -19.83 -2.98 17.65
C ALA A 75 -20.47 -2.33 18.89
N ASN A 76 -21.81 -2.27 18.95
CA ASN A 76 -22.54 -1.61 20.04
C ASN A 76 -22.13 -2.07 21.44
N TRP A 77 -21.96 -3.38 21.63
CA TRP A 77 -21.57 -3.93 22.92
C TRP A 77 -20.15 -3.53 23.36
N VAL A 78 -19.23 -3.37 22.41
CA VAL A 78 -17.86 -2.84 22.69
C VAL A 78 -17.96 -1.36 23.02
N SER A 79 -18.80 -0.61 22.29
CA SER A 79 -18.92 0.85 22.41
C SER A 79 -19.43 1.30 23.79
N VAL A 80 -20.06 0.39 24.57
CA VAL A 80 -20.48 0.67 25.95
C VAL A 80 -19.29 1.00 26.86
N PHE A 81 -18.13 0.38 26.63
CA PHE A 81 -16.92 0.59 27.45
C PHE A 81 -15.72 1.11 26.66
N TYR A 82 -15.67 0.88 25.34
CA TYR A 82 -14.56 1.31 24.49
C TYR A 82 -15.03 1.62 23.06
N THR A 83 -15.43 2.86 22.81
CA THR A 83 -15.85 3.28 21.47
C THR A 83 -14.66 3.37 20.54
N VAL A 84 -14.76 2.78 19.34
CA VAL A 84 -13.86 3.00 18.21
C VAL A 84 -14.67 3.62 17.07
N ASP A 85 -14.21 4.76 16.55
CA ASP A 85 -14.75 5.44 15.36
C ASP A 85 -13.59 6.17 14.67
N ASP A 86 -12.86 5.42 13.86
CA ASP A 86 -11.64 5.88 13.19
C ASP A 86 -11.91 6.14 11.72
N ARG A 87 -11.33 7.22 11.20
CA ARG A 87 -11.38 7.59 9.80
C ARG A 87 -10.02 8.07 9.34
N VAL A 88 -9.55 7.48 8.24
CA VAL A 88 -8.29 7.85 7.60
C VAL A 88 -8.55 8.09 6.12
N GLU A 89 -8.03 9.18 5.60
CA GLU A 89 -8.16 9.57 4.20
C GLU A 89 -6.77 9.93 3.64
N ALA A 90 -6.47 9.45 2.44
CA ALA A 90 -5.32 9.89 1.65
C ALA A 90 -5.79 10.34 0.28
N VAL A 91 -5.27 11.46 -0.20
CA VAL A 91 -5.49 11.98 -1.55
C VAL A 91 -4.16 11.97 -2.27
N LEU A 92 -4.16 11.32 -3.44
CA LEU A 92 -3.02 11.26 -4.34
C LEU A 92 -3.39 11.87 -5.69
N THR A 93 -2.41 12.40 -6.41
CA THR A 93 -2.61 12.92 -7.77
C THR A 93 -1.67 12.24 -8.74
N LYS A 94 -2.15 11.95 -9.94
CA LYS A 94 -1.34 11.34 -10.98
C LYS A 94 -0.56 12.42 -11.74
N LYS A 95 0.59 12.85 -11.20
CA LYS A 95 1.49 13.81 -11.87
C LYS A 95 2.48 13.15 -12.83
N SER A 96 2.84 11.88 -12.57
CA SER A 96 3.80 11.12 -13.35
C SER A 96 3.25 9.75 -13.73
N SER A 97 3.63 9.24 -14.90
CA SER A 97 3.32 7.87 -15.33
C SER A 97 4.13 6.80 -14.60
N LEU A 98 5.15 7.20 -13.82
CA LEU A 98 6.07 6.28 -13.15
C LEU A 98 5.49 5.65 -11.89
N MET A 99 4.47 6.27 -11.27
CA MET A 99 3.84 5.73 -10.06
C MET A 99 2.39 5.38 -10.35
N PHE A 100 2.09 4.08 -10.31
CA PHE A 100 0.75 3.56 -10.56
C PHE A 100 -0.29 4.16 -9.60
N VAL A 101 0.05 4.29 -8.31
CA VAL A 101 -0.86 4.79 -7.26
C VAL A 101 -0.96 6.31 -7.25
N GLY A 102 0.02 7.04 -7.87
CA GLY A 102 0.11 8.51 -7.82
C GLY A 102 0.95 9.04 -6.67
N GLU A 103 1.13 10.36 -6.64
CA GLU A 103 1.91 11.07 -5.62
C GLU A 103 0.99 11.57 -4.49
N PRO A 104 1.34 11.37 -3.20
CA PRO A 104 0.56 11.89 -2.09
C PRO A 104 0.41 13.42 -2.15
N VAL A 105 -0.78 13.90 -1.86
CA VAL A 105 -1.12 15.33 -1.77
C VAL A 105 -1.56 15.69 -0.36
N ASN A 106 -2.43 14.85 0.22
CA ASN A 106 -2.96 15.08 1.55
C ASN A 106 -3.25 13.74 2.23
N TYR A 107 -2.98 13.69 3.52
CA TYR A 107 -3.32 12.58 4.40
C TYR A 107 -3.95 13.12 5.66
N ARG A 108 -5.13 12.64 6.04
CA ARG A 108 -5.80 13.03 7.27
C ARG A 108 -6.24 11.84 8.09
N LEU A 109 -5.91 11.87 9.37
CA LEU A 109 -6.20 10.84 10.35
C LEU A 109 -7.10 11.42 11.44
N ARG A 110 -8.30 10.87 11.60
CA ARG A 110 -9.22 11.17 12.71
C ARG A 110 -9.48 9.90 13.49
N ILE A 111 -9.01 9.84 14.73
CA ILE A 111 -9.08 8.68 15.60
C ILE A 111 -9.91 9.00 16.83
N ARG A 112 -10.83 8.09 17.14
CA ARG A 112 -11.62 8.08 18.36
C ARG A 112 -11.61 6.68 18.98
N GLU A 113 -10.68 6.45 19.90
CA GLU A 113 -10.51 5.18 20.60
C GLU A 113 -10.69 5.38 22.10
N GLY A 114 -11.81 4.96 22.67
CA GLY A 114 -12.17 5.21 24.07
C GLY A 114 -12.17 6.73 24.40
N ARG A 115 -11.25 7.17 25.25
CA ARG A 115 -11.03 8.59 25.58
C ARG A 115 -9.99 9.25 24.69
N HIS A 116 -9.25 8.48 23.91
CA HIS A 116 -8.17 8.97 23.06
C HIS A 116 -8.74 9.60 21.80
N ARG A 117 -8.22 10.78 21.45
CA ARG A 117 -8.61 11.54 20.25
C ARG A 117 -7.36 11.98 19.52
N ARG A 118 -7.38 11.84 18.19
CA ARG A 118 -6.39 12.45 17.28
C ARG A 118 -7.10 13.02 16.07
N ASP A 119 -6.71 14.21 15.64
CA ASP A 119 -7.08 14.80 14.36
C ASP A 119 -5.81 15.43 13.78
N LYS A 120 -5.17 14.70 12.86
CA LYS A 120 -3.88 15.05 12.29
C LYS A 120 -3.94 15.07 10.79
N GLU A 121 -3.22 16.00 10.20
CA GLU A 121 -3.16 16.18 8.76
C GLU A 121 -1.72 16.34 8.30
N VAL A 122 -1.39 15.77 7.14
CA VAL A 122 -0.10 15.92 6.46
C VAL A 122 -0.37 16.38 5.04
N ILE A 123 0.13 17.56 4.69
CA ILE A 123 0.05 18.13 3.35
C ILE A 123 1.41 17.97 2.69
N PHE A 124 1.43 17.28 1.55
CA PHE A 124 2.65 17.08 0.75
C PHE A 124 2.81 18.24 -0.22
N ASN A 125 3.85 19.06 0.00
CA ASN A 125 4.11 20.27 -0.78
C ASN A 125 5.15 20.01 -1.87
N SER A 126 5.23 20.91 -2.84
CA SER A 126 6.33 20.91 -3.80
C SER A 126 7.68 21.15 -3.11
N GLY A 127 8.77 20.69 -3.76
CA GLY A 127 10.13 20.88 -3.23
C GLY A 127 10.48 20.00 -2.05
N ASN A 128 9.93 18.76 -2.01
CA ASN A 128 10.25 17.78 -1.00
C ASN A 128 9.99 18.25 0.44
N LYS A 129 8.83 18.85 0.65
CA LYS A 129 8.39 19.36 1.95
C LYS A 129 7.04 18.80 2.33
N VAL A 130 6.83 18.60 3.62
CA VAL A 130 5.52 18.30 4.18
C VAL A 130 5.15 19.29 5.27
N THR A 131 3.86 19.62 5.36
CA THR A 131 3.29 20.37 6.48
C THR A 131 2.49 19.41 7.33
N TYR A 132 2.88 19.23 8.58
CA TYR A 132 2.13 18.48 9.58
C TYR A 132 1.26 19.43 10.38
N ILE A 133 -0.01 19.06 10.61
CA ILE A 133 -0.98 19.81 11.38
C ILE A 133 -1.62 18.86 12.41
N ASP A 134 -1.60 19.26 13.70
CA ASP A 134 -2.40 18.64 14.76
C ASP A 134 -3.56 19.57 15.07
N HIS A 135 -4.76 19.21 14.62
CA HIS A 135 -5.94 20.08 14.77
C HIS A 135 -6.47 20.15 16.20
N ILE A 136 -6.13 19.17 17.06
CA ILE A 136 -6.54 19.20 18.47
C ILE A 136 -5.65 20.15 19.27
N ASN A 137 -4.34 20.10 19.03
CA ASN A 137 -3.37 20.88 19.77
C ASN A 137 -3.03 22.24 19.10
N ASN A 138 -3.67 22.55 17.95
CA ASN A 138 -3.39 23.74 17.12
C ASN A 138 -1.91 23.87 16.75
N GLU A 139 -1.26 22.74 16.48
CA GLU A 139 0.15 22.69 16.13
C GLU A 139 0.31 22.59 14.62
N LYS A 140 1.28 23.35 14.06
CA LYS A 140 1.66 23.29 12.65
C LYS A 140 3.17 23.33 12.52
N GLN A 141 3.74 22.33 11.79
CA GLN A 141 5.18 22.23 11.57
C GLN A 141 5.48 21.82 10.13
N ASN A 142 6.61 22.30 9.60
CA ASN A 142 7.11 21.92 8.28
C ASN A 142 8.34 21.03 8.41
N PHE A 143 8.49 20.07 7.50
CA PHE A 143 9.60 19.11 7.47
C PHE A 143 10.12 18.98 6.04
N ASP A 144 11.44 18.83 5.91
CA ASP A 144 12.07 18.41 4.68
C ASP A 144 12.00 16.87 4.61
N VAL A 145 11.67 16.34 3.42
CA VAL A 145 11.47 14.91 3.21
C VAL A 145 12.13 14.45 1.89
N PRO A 146 12.41 13.17 1.72
CA PRO A 146 12.86 12.63 0.44
C PRO A 146 11.84 12.84 -0.68
N SER A 147 12.31 12.79 -1.94
CA SER A 147 11.46 12.98 -3.13
C SER A 147 10.37 11.90 -3.29
N LEU A 148 10.68 10.67 -2.88
CA LEU A 148 9.72 9.56 -2.90
C LEU A 148 9.32 9.25 -1.46
N ILE A 149 8.17 9.74 -1.06
CA ILE A 149 7.65 9.54 0.29
C ILE A 149 6.13 9.35 0.25
N PHE A 150 5.62 8.49 1.10
CA PHE A 150 4.20 8.17 1.23
C PHE A 150 3.67 8.53 2.61
N ASP A 151 2.36 8.66 2.73
CA ASP A 151 1.65 8.50 3.98
C ASP A 151 1.41 7.02 4.30
N PRO A 152 0.98 6.65 5.53
CA PRO A 152 0.75 5.24 5.89
C PRO A 152 -0.27 4.51 5.01
N LEU A 153 -1.30 5.21 4.51
CA LEU A 153 -2.36 4.59 3.74
C LEU A 153 -1.96 4.38 2.28
N SER A 154 -1.34 5.39 1.66
CA SER A 154 -0.81 5.29 0.30
C SER A 154 0.38 4.33 0.22
N SER A 155 1.22 4.25 1.27
CA SER A 155 2.32 3.29 1.36
C SER A 155 1.85 1.84 1.28
N PHE A 156 0.68 1.54 1.86
CA PHE A 156 0.07 0.21 1.80
C PHE A 156 -0.38 -0.13 0.37
N TYR A 157 -0.98 0.81 -0.36
CA TYR A 157 -1.34 0.58 -1.76
C TYR A 157 -0.10 0.48 -2.66
N TYR A 158 0.94 1.27 -2.41
CA TYR A 158 2.22 1.14 -3.11
C TYR A 158 2.85 -0.24 -2.87
N LEU A 159 2.83 -0.75 -1.63
CA LEU A 159 3.32 -2.09 -1.29
C LEU A 159 2.67 -3.18 -2.16
N ARG A 160 1.38 -3.08 -2.44
CA ARG A 160 0.64 -4.06 -3.25
C ARG A 160 1.13 -4.12 -4.71
N THR A 161 1.81 -3.08 -5.18
CA THR A 161 2.40 -3.04 -6.54
C THR A 161 3.81 -3.63 -6.60
N LEU A 162 4.43 -3.91 -5.46
CA LEU A 162 5.80 -4.41 -5.40
C LEU A 162 5.85 -5.93 -5.62
N LYS A 163 6.97 -6.40 -6.18
CA LYS A 163 7.28 -7.83 -6.22
C LYS A 163 7.59 -8.31 -4.79
N LEU A 164 6.76 -9.22 -4.26
CA LEU A 164 6.94 -9.82 -2.95
C LEU A 164 7.51 -11.24 -3.12
N VAL A 165 8.70 -11.48 -2.56
CA VAL A 165 9.38 -12.79 -2.59
C VAL A 165 9.64 -13.23 -1.15
N VAL A 166 9.24 -14.46 -0.81
CA VAL A 166 9.44 -14.99 0.54
C VAL A 166 10.93 -14.97 0.92
N GLY A 167 11.22 -14.41 2.09
CA GLY A 167 12.58 -14.25 2.61
C GLY A 167 13.30 -12.97 2.15
N GLU A 168 12.75 -12.22 1.18
CA GLU A 168 13.31 -10.96 0.71
C GLU A 168 12.47 -9.79 1.24
N PRO A 169 13.01 -8.91 2.10
CA PRO A 169 12.27 -7.75 2.56
C PRO A 169 12.15 -6.67 1.48
N VAL A 170 11.07 -5.89 1.54
CA VAL A 170 10.91 -4.66 0.76
C VAL A 170 10.92 -3.45 1.69
N TYR A 171 11.35 -2.28 1.18
CA TYR A 171 11.47 -1.06 1.97
C TYR A 171 10.61 0.04 1.40
N ILE A 172 9.89 0.76 2.26
CA ILE A 172 9.03 1.86 1.86
C ILE A 172 9.31 3.07 2.75
N THR A 173 9.61 4.21 2.13
CA THR A 173 9.82 5.45 2.84
C THR A 173 8.48 6.15 3.04
N MET A 174 8.13 6.43 4.29
CA MET A 174 6.89 7.12 4.61
C MET A 174 7.09 8.21 5.68
N PHE A 175 6.20 9.20 5.68
CA PHE A 175 6.11 10.22 6.71
C PHE A 175 4.93 9.92 7.62
N ASP A 176 5.21 9.75 8.90
CA ASP A 176 4.18 9.60 9.94
C ASP A 176 4.67 10.21 11.26
N SER A 177 3.77 10.83 12.00
CA SER A 177 4.01 11.34 13.35
C SER A 177 5.28 12.22 13.43
N LYS A 178 5.42 13.18 12.50
CA LYS A 178 6.52 14.17 12.42
C LYS A 178 7.89 13.57 12.09
N LYS A 179 7.94 12.34 11.56
CA LYS A 179 9.20 11.65 11.24
C LYS A 179 9.12 10.97 9.87
N VAL A 180 10.28 10.88 9.22
CA VAL A 180 10.50 10.03 8.05
C VAL A 180 10.92 8.65 8.54
N TRP A 181 10.23 7.62 8.03
CA TRP A 181 10.49 6.23 8.35
C TRP A 181 10.87 5.47 7.09
N ASN A 182 11.92 4.66 7.14
CA ASN A 182 12.19 3.64 6.15
C ASN A 182 11.68 2.31 6.71
N VAL A 183 10.47 1.95 6.32
CA VAL A 183 9.78 0.77 6.87
C VAL A 183 10.23 -0.46 6.12
N GLU A 184 10.83 -1.41 6.84
CA GLU A 184 11.09 -2.75 6.35
C GLU A 184 9.80 -3.56 6.42
N VAL A 185 9.41 -4.18 5.30
CA VAL A 185 8.29 -5.11 5.23
C VAL A 185 8.86 -6.49 4.94
N GLN A 186 8.82 -7.35 5.95
CA GLN A 186 9.26 -8.74 5.83
C GLN A 186 8.20 -9.56 5.08
N VAL A 187 8.63 -10.34 4.10
CA VAL A 187 7.80 -11.32 3.38
C VAL A 187 8.08 -12.69 3.98
N LEU A 188 7.15 -13.19 4.81
CA LEU A 188 7.45 -14.30 5.71
C LEU A 188 7.26 -15.67 5.07
N ARG A 189 6.07 -15.94 4.50
CA ARG A 189 5.72 -17.23 3.92
C ARG A 189 4.44 -17.14 3.08
N LYS A 190 4.17 -18.20 2.31
CA LYS A 190 2.88 -18.43 1.68
C LYS A 190 2.07 -19.41 2.54
N GLU A 191 0.77 -19.15 2.64
CA GLU A 191 -0.16 -20.05 3.34
C GLU A 191 -1.60 -19.81 2.86
N LYS A 192 -2.49 -20.74 3.17
CA LYS A 192 -3.91 -20.60 2.83
C LYS A 192 -4.68 -19.89 3.94
N VAL A 193 -5.59 -19.02 3.56
CA VAL A 193 -6.55 -18.36 4.48
C VAL A 193 -7.96 -18.74 4.07
N THR A 194 -8.76 -19.19 5.06
CA THR A 194 -10.18 -19.48 4.85
C THR A 194 -10.99 -18.21 5.16
N LEU A 195 -11.77 -17.78 4.18
CA LEU A 195 -12.71 -16.66 4.23
C LEU A 195 -14.14 -17.23 4.19
N PRO A 196 -15.17 -16.45 4.51
CA PRO A 196 -16.56 -16.85 4.29
C PRO A 196 -16.88 -17.24 2.83
N THR A 197 -16.14 -16.66 1.89
CA THR A 197 -16.29 -16.88 0.44
C THR A 197 -15.48 -18.07 -0.10
N GLY A 198 -14.65 -18.71 0.72
CA GLY A 198 -13.79 -19.83 0.32
C GLY A 198 -12.34 -19.67 0.79
N THR A 199 -11.52 -20.66 0.45
CA THR A 199 -10.09 -20.66 0.82
C THR A 199 -9.25 -20.09 -0.31
N VAL A 200 -8.34 -19.17 0.02
CA VAL A 200 -7.46 -18.47 -0.93
C VAL A 200 -5.98 -18.67 -0.57
N ASP A 201 -5.13 -18.72 -1.59
CA ASP A 201 -3.68 -18.71 -1.42
C ASP A 201 -3.23 -17.29 -1.08
N THR A 202 -2.35 -17.16 -0.10
CA THR A 202 -1.89 -15.86 0.41
C THR A 202 -0.39 -15.82 0.61
N ILE A 203 0.14 -14.60 0.62
CA ILE A 203 1.48 -14.27 1.07
C ILE A 203 1.38 -13.45 2.36
N LEU A 204 2.06 -13.90 3.41
CA LEU A 204 2.09 -13.25 4.71
C LEU A 204 3.23 -12.25 4.78
N ILE A 205 2.91 -11.01 5.10
CA ILE A 205 3.88 -9.94 5.31
C ILE A 205 3.80 -9.38 6.74
N LYS A 206 4.92 -8.83 7.21
CA LYS A 206 5.05 -8.17 8.50
C LYS A 206 5.79 -6.85 8.35
N PRO A 207 5.11 -5.69 8.35
CA PRO A 207 5.76 -4.40 8.46
C PRO A 207 6.44 -4.24 9.82
N LEU A 208 7.73 -3.88 9.83
CA LEU A 208 8.46 -3.57 11.06
C LEU A 208 8.29 -2.07 11.35
N MET A 209 7.17 -1.73 11.97
CA MET A 209 6.85 -0.35 12.28
C MET A 209 7.44 0.04 13.64
N LYS A 210 8.45 0.93 13.59
CA LYS A 210 8.99 1.61 14.78
C LYS A 210 8.30 2.95 15.02
N SER A 211 7.18 3.22 14.31
CA SER A 211 6.52 4.51 14.31
C SER A 211 5.75 4.79 15.59
N GLU A 212 5.71 6.05 15.99
CA GLU A 212 4.90 6.55 17.11
C GLU A 212 3.43 6.80 16.71
N GLY A 213 3.05 6.47 15.45
CA GLY A 213 1.72 6.69 14.87
C GLY A 213 0.64 5.75 15.41
N ILE A 214 -0.39 5.51 14.58
CA ILE A 214 -1.51 4.62 14.90
C ILE A 214 -1.11 3.22 15.37
N PHE A 215 0.11 2.79 15.06
CA PHE A 215 0.62 1.45 15.38
C PHE A 215 1.55 1.40 16.60
N TYR A 216 1.87 2.54 17.22
CA TYR A 216 2.93 2.67 18.26
C TYR A 216 2.77 1.74 19.48
N LYS A 217 1.57 1.32 19.82
CA LYS A 217 1.33 0.47 21.01
C LYS A 217 0.62 -0.85 20.68
N LYS A 218 0.39 -1.17 19.41
CA LYS A 218 -0.47 -2.29 19.02
C LYS A 218 0.29 -3.59 18.74
N GLY A 219 1.61 -3.64 18.99
CA GLY A 219 2.39 -4.86 18.76
C GLY A 219 2.65 -5.14 17.28
N ASP A 220 3.08 -6.35 16.98
CA ASP A 220 3.33 -6.80 15.59
C ASP A 220 2.04 -6.84 14.78
N ILE A 221 2.12 -6.33 13.53
CA ILE A 221 1.04 -6.41 12.56
C ILE A 221 1.40 -7.45 11.52
N TYR A 222 0.48 -8.36 11.27
CA TYR A 222 0.56 -9.37 10.24
C TYR A 222 -0.53 -9.12 9.20
N ILE A 223 -0.17 -9.17 7.92
CA ILE A 223 -1.09 -8.92 6.81
C ILE A 223 -0.98 -10.06 5.82
N TRP A 224 -2.12 -10.64 5.46
CA TRP A 224 -2.23 -11.67 4.43
C TRP A 224 -2.78 -11.01 3.16
N LEU A 225 -1.99 -11.02 2.12
CA LEU A 225 -2.35 -10.57 0.77
C LEU A 225 -2.59 -11.80 -0.10
N THR A 226 -3.54 -11.78 -1.03
CA THR A 226 -3.66 -12.86 -2.02
C THR A 226 -2.34 -13.03 -2.78
N ASP A 227 -1.98 -14.28 -3.09
CA ASP A 227 -0.75 -14.61 -3.83
C ASP A 227 -0.98 -14.53 -5.34
N ASP A 228 -1.52 -13.40 -5.77
CA ASP A 228 -1.79 -13.03 -7.16
C ASP A 228 -1.38 -11.57 -7.42
N GLU A 229 -1.61 -11.07 -8.62
CA GLU A 229 -1.26 -9.69 -9.00
C GLU A 229 -2.09 -8.63 -8.27
N LYS A 230 -3.30 -8.95 -7.83
CA LYS A 230 -4.20 -8.02 -7.13
C LYS A 230 -3.75 -7.74 -5.70
N ARG A 231 -3.04 -8.68 -5.06
CA ARG A 231 -2.57 -8.53 -3.66
C ARG A 231 -3.69 -8.05 -2.73
N ILE A 232 -4.88 -8.69 -2.81
CA ILE A 232 -6.04 -8.35 -1.99
C ILE A 232 -5.72 -8.58 -0.52
N PRO A 233 -5.90 -7.59 0.38
CA PRO A 233 -5.68 -7.77 1.81
C PRO A 233 -6.84 -8.54 2.45
N VAL A 234 -6.69 -9.85 2.56
CA VAL A 234 -7.78 -10.74 3.02
C VAL A 234 -7.85 -10.88 4.53
N LYS A 235 -6.73 -10.65 5.23
CA LYS A 235 -6.68 -10.73 6.69
C LYS A 235 -5.62 -9.81 7.25
N LEU A 236 -5.92 -9.13 8.36
CA LEU A 236 -4.95 -8.44 9.20
C LEU A 236 -5.07 -8.98 10.62
N GLN A 237 -3.95 -9.09 11.31
CA GLN A 237 -3.90 -9.46 12.71
C GLN A 237 -2.91 -8.57 13.46
N THR A 238 -3.30 -8.09 14.63
CA THR A 238 -2.40 -7.39 15.54
C THR A 238 -2.60 -7.87 16.97
N LYS A 239 -1.50 -8.00 17.71
CA LYS A 239 -1.54 -8.24 19.16
C LYS A 239 -1.84 -6.91 19.86
N VAL A 240 -2.72 -6.97 20.83
CA VAL A 240 -3.02 -5.84 21.73
C VAL A 240 -2.67 -6.24 23.17
N ALA A 241 -2.78 -5.30 24.11
CA ALA A 241 -2.44 -5.57 25.52
C ALA A 241 -3.19 -6.81 26.09
N ILE A 242 -4.42 -7.04 25.64
CA ILE A 242 -5.22 -8.21 26.03
C ILE A 242 -5.72 -8.88 24.74
N GLY A 243 -5.08 -9.99 24.35
CA GLY A 243 -5.48 -10.82 23.20
C GLY A 243 -4.99 -10.30 21.86
N SER A 244 -5.82 -10.48 20.83
CA SER A 244 -5.54 -10.05 19.46
C SER A 244 -6.78 -9.49 18.78
N ILE A 245 -6.57 -8.55 17.88
CA ILE A 245 -7.59 -8.07 16.95
C ILE A 245 -7.28 -8.65 15.58
N ASN A 246 -8.30 -9.24 14.96
CA ASN A 246 -8.23 -9.71 13.58
C ASN A 246 -9.27 -8.95 12.76
N ALA A 247 -8.87 -8.52 11.55
CA ALA A 247 -9.77 -8.06 10.50
C ALA A 247 -9.79 -9.16 9.43
N LEU A 248 -10.95 -9.71 9.13
CA LEU A 248 -11.14 -10.73 8.10
C LEU A 248 -12.03 -10.15 6.99
N LEU A 249 -11.61 -10.29 5.74
CA LEU A 249 -12.39 -9.86 4.59
C LEU A 249 -13.69 -10.67 4.48
N VAL A 250 -14.82 -9.97 4.48
CA VAL A 250 -16.16 -10.59 4.45
C VAL A 250 -16.97 -10.15 3.24
N GLY A 251 -16.54 -9.13 2.52
CA GLY A 251 -17.24 -8.61 1.35
C GLY A 251 -16.53 -7.44 0.70
N GLY A 252 -17.21 -6.82 -0.28
CA GLY A 252 -16.72 -5.68 -1.02
C GLY A 252 -16.80 -5.84 -2.54
N ARG A 253 -16.07 -4.97 -3.24
CA ARG A 253 -15.92 -4.98 -4.71
C ARG A 253 -14.44 -4.84 -5.04
N TYR A 254 -13.83 -5.86 -5.64
CA TYR A 254 -12.40 -5.95 -5.93
C TYR A 254 -12.06 -6.91 -7.07
#